data_a3379c86b41bb240f71082ad9a8e21f8
#
_entry.id   a3379c86b41bb240f71082ad9a8e21f8
#
_cell.length_a   1.000
_cell.length_b   1.000
_cell.length_c   1.000
_cell.angle_alpha   90.00
_cell.angle_beta   90.00
_cell.angle_gamma   90.00
#
_symmetry.space_group_name_H-M   'P 1'
#
loop_
_entity.id
_entity.type
_entity.pdbx_description
1 polymer ?
#
loop_
_entity_poly.entity_id
_entity_poly.type
_entity_poly.pdbx_seq_one_letter_code
_entity_poly.pdbx_strand_id
1 'polypeptide(L)'
;MEMRFSDDFLKALEFSRDEAVRTGWHNISPDHIMLGILRLDDSFVFDVLGCAGVPADGMKAALDDAVFVEEEVPWDERDSVVMSDGARSFLDHACLEARRCGSAVVEPLHFVLAACRVSGPYCHDYLDEHGVTLRSLVEAAGMKWEDYRLDRPAAEESPAPDPQLMADAIERRLREGYSTGIIPVS
;
A
#
# COMPACT_ATOMS: atom_id res chain seq x y z
N MET A 1 -18.68 10.16 4.42
CA MET A 1 -18.60 8.83 3.78
C MET A 1 -17.49 8.05 4.46
N GLU A 2 -17.83 6.93 5.05
CA GLU A 2 -16.87 6.07 5.73
C GLU A 2 -15.95 5.41 4.70
N MET A 3 -14.64 5.62 4.86
CA MET A 3 -13.62 4.99 4.01
C MET A 3 -13.43 3.53 4.43
N ARG A 4 -13.29 2.64 3.47
CA ARG A 4 -12.99 1.23 3.71
C ARG A 4 -11.87 0.77 2.78
N PHE A 5 -11.12 -0.22 3.20
CA PHE A 5 -10.14 -0.88 2.35
C PHE A 5 -10.81 -1.97 1.51
N SER A 6 -10.38 -2.12 0.25
CA SER A 6 -10.78 -3.26 -0.58
C SER A 6 -10.22 -4.57 -0.03
N ASP A 7 -10.85 -5.68 -0.37
CA ASP A 7 -10.36 -7.01 0.03
C ASP A 7 -8.95 -7.29 -0.54
N ASP A 8 -8.68 -6.84 -1.75
CA ASP A 8 -7.34 -6.95 -2.35
C ASP A 8 -6.31 -6.13 -1.57
N PHE A 9 -6.64 -4.92 -1.14
CA PHE A 9 -5.71 -4.15 -0.34
C PHE A 9 -5.48 -4.76 1.05
N LEU A 10 -6.52 -5.29 1.69
CA LEU A 10 -6.38 -6.02 2.95
C LEU A 10 -5.47 -7.25 2.78
N LYS A 11 -5.60 -7.97 1.67
CA LYS A 11 -4.71 -9.08 1.32
C LYS A 11 -3.27 -8.63 1.08
N ALA A 12 -3.07 -7.48 0.42
CA ALA A 12 -1.74 -6.88 0.26
C ALA A 12 -1.10 -6.56 1.62
N LEU A 13 -1.88 -6.09 2.59
CA LEU A 13 -1.39 -5.83 3.94
C LEU A 13 -1.01 -7.12 4.70
N GLU A 14 -1.73 -8.21 4.47
CA GLU A 14 -1.33 -9.54 4.98
C GLU A 14 0.02 -9.96 4.38
N PHE A 15 0.17 -9.83 3.07
CA PHE A 15 1.44 -10.12 2.40
C PHE A 15 2.58 -9.21 2.86
N SER A 16 2.30 -7.94 3.17
CA SER A 16 3.33 -7.01 3.66
C SER A 16 3.96 -7.47 4.98
N ARG A 17 3.19 -8.13 5.84
CA ARG A 17 3.72 -8.77 7.05
C ARG A 17 4.65 -9.92 6.71
N ASP A 18 4.27 -10.78 5.76
CA ASP A 18 5.11 -11.87 5.29
C ASP A 18 6.41 -11.35 4.69
N GLU A 19 6.32 -10.26 3.93
CA GLU A 19 7.50 -9.61 3.35
C GLU A 19 8.42 -9.02 4.43
N ALA A 20 7.87 -8.39 5.48
CA ALA A 20 8.67 -7.90 6.60
C ALA A 20 9.39 -9.05 7.32
N VAL A 21 8.70 -10.15 7.62
CA VAL A 21 9.28 -11.36 8.22
C VAL A 21 10.41 -11.92 7.34
N ARG A 22 10.15 -12.11 6.05
CA ARG A 22 11.11 -12.66 5.08
C ARG A 22 12.35 -11.79 4.93
N THR A 23 12.21 -10.48 5.02
CA THR A 23 13.30 -9.53 4.86
C THR A 23 13.98 -9.13 6.18
N GLY A 24 13.56 -9.71 7.30
CA GLY A 24 14.24 -9.55 8.60
C GLY A 24 13.77 -8.39 9.45
N TRP A 25 12.56 -7.89 9.23
CA TRP A 25 12.03 -6.73 9.94
C TRP A 25 10.89 -7.08 10.90
N HIS A 26 10.95 -6.56 12.12
CA HIS A 26 9.87 -6.64 13.11
C HIS A 26 8.80 -5.56 12.93
N ASN A 27 8.96 -4.70 11.92
CA ASN A 27 8.02 -3.64 11.58
C ASN A 27 7.71 -3.65 10.09
N ILE A 28 6.43 -3.46 9.74
CA ILE A 28 5.99 -3.27 8.37
C ILE A 28 6.26 -1.81 7.99
N SER A 29 7.11 -1.56 7.02
CA SER A 29 7.36 -0.25 6.42
C SER A 29 6.48 -0.01 5.19
N PRO A 30 6.40 1.22 4.65
CA PRO A 30 5.72 1.46 3.38
C PRO A 30 6.26 0.61 2.23
N ASP A 31 7.56 0.31 2.20
CA ASP A 31 8.18 -0.53 1.18
C ASP A 31 7.72 -1.98 1.27
N HIS A 32 7.48 -2.51 2.48
CA HIS A 32 6.87 -3.82 2.67
C HIS A 32 5.42 -3.86 2.19
N ILE A 33 4.66 -2.75 2.36
CA ILE A 33 3.29 -2.65 1.82
C ILE A 33 3.33 -2.66 0.28
N MET A 34 4.27 -1.92 -0.32
CA MET A 34 4.46 -1.96 -1.77
C MET A 34 4.81 -3.37 -2.26
N LEU A 35 5.71 -4.09 -1.58
CA LEU A 35 6.01 -5.50 -1.89
C LEU A 35 4.76 -6.38 -1.76
N GLY A 36 3.95 -6.17 -0.74
CA GLY A 36 2.67 -6.87 -0.57
C GLY A 36 1.70 -6.61 -1.72
N ILE A 37 1.62 -5.36 -2.20
CA ILE A 37 0.81 -4.99 -3.38
C ILE A 37 1.34 -5.68 -4.65
N LEU A 38 2.65 -5.66 -4.86
CA LEU A 38 3.27 -6.31 -6.02
C LEU A 38 3.15 -7.85 -5.97
N ARG A 39 2.97 -8.41 -4.78
CA ARG A 39 2.73 -9.86 -4.60
C ARG A 39 1.29 -10.29 -4.90
N LEU A 40 0.33 -9.37 -4.93
CA LEU A 40 -1.06 -9.69 -5.29
C LEU A 40 -1.20 -10.27 -6.69
N ASP A 41 -0.22 -10.04 -7.57
CA ASP A 41 -0.31 -10.36 -8.99
C ASP A 41 -1.54 -9.67 -9.63
N ASP A 42 -1.83 -8.47 -9.16
CA ASP A 42 -2.92 -7.64 -9.66
C ASP A 42 -2.53 -7.05 -11.00
N SER A 43 -3.15 -7.56 -12.06
CA SER A 43 -2.90 -7.11 -13.42
C SER A 43 -3.12 -5.61 -13.60
N PHE A 44 -4.10 -5.02 -12.90
CA PHE A 44 -4.42 -3.60 -13.04
C PHE A 44 -3.27 -2.70 -12.54
N VAL A 45 -2.74 -2.97 -11.33
CA VAL A 45 -1.58 -2.22 -10.81
C VAL A 45 -0.35 -2.44 -11.70
N PHE A 46 -0.15 -3.66 -12.18
CA PHE A 46 0.97 -3.98 -13.08
C PHE A 46 0.86 -3.25 -14.42
N ASP A 47 -0.35 -3.19 -14.98
CA ASP A 47 -0.61 -2.46 -16.23
C ASP A 47 -0.40 -0.95 -16.04
N VAL A 48 -0.86 -0.39 -14.92
CA VAL A 48 -0.66 1.04 -14.59
C VAL A 48 0.82 1.38 -14.44
N LEU A 49 1.57 0.58 -13.69
CA LEU A 49 3.03 0.76 -13.53
C LEU A 49 3.75 0.61 -14.87
N GLY A 50 3.40 -0.41 -15.64
CA GLY A 50 3.98 -0.65 -16.98
C GLY A 50 3.70 0.50 -17.95
N CYS A 51 2.48 1.01 -17.99
CA CYS A 51 2.12 2.20 -18.78
C CYS A 51 2.84 3.47 -18.33
N ALA A 52 3.16 3.57 -17.04
CA ALA A 52 3.96 4.66 -16.48
C ALA A 52 5.48 4.47 -16.68
N GLY A 53 5.92 3.38 -17.33
CA GLY A 53 7.32 3.11 -17.64
C GLY A 53 8.07 2.29 -16.59
N VAL A 54 7.36 1.70 -15.63
CA VAL A 54 7.96 0.90 -14.55
C VAL A 54 7.45 -0.54 -14.62
N PRO A 55 8.27 -1.50 -15.05
CA PRO A 55 7.90 -2.90 -14.96
C PRO A 55 7.83 -3.35 -13.50
N ALA A 56 6.70 -3.95 -13.10
CA ALA A 56 6.45 -4.37 -11.73
C ALA A 56 7.52 -5.33 -11.18
N ASP A 57 8.01 -6.26 -11.99
CA ASP A 57 9.06 -7.20 -11.60
C ASP A 57 10.39 -6.50 -11.28
N GLY A 58 10.74 -5.46 -12.03
CA GLY A 58 11.92 -4.64 -11.77
C GLY A 58 11.81 -3.87 -10.46
N MET A 59 10.65 -3.29 -10.20
CA MET A 59 10.37 -2.60 -8.95
C MET A 59 10.42 -3.55 -7.76
N LYS A 60 9.83 -4.74 -7.90
CA LYS A 60 9.84 -5.76 -6.86
C LYS A 60 11.26 -6.20 -6.51
N ALA A 61 12.10 -6.48 -7.49
CA ALA A 61 13.50 -6.86 -7.28
C ALA A 61 14.29 -5.75 -6.58
N ALA A 62 14.13 -4.50 -7.00
CA ALA A 62 14.80 -3.36 -6.39
C ALA A 62 14.35 -3.11 -4.93
N LEU A 63 13.07 -3.27 -4.64
CA LEU A 63 12.55 -3.17 -3.27
C LEU A 63 13.07 -4.31 -2.39
N ASP A 64 13.12 -5.54 -2.91
CA ASP A 64 13.69 -6.68 -2.20
C ASP A 64 15.14 -6.40 -1.78
N ASP A 65 15.96 -5.91 -2.70
CA ASP A 65 17.36 -5.56 -2.41
C ASP A 65 17.47 -4.42 -1.40
N ALA A 66 16.58 -3.44 -1.46
CA ALA A 66 16.62 -2.26 -0.59
C ALA A 66 16.23 -2.57 0.87
N VAL A 67 15.28 -3.50 1.09
CA VAL A 67 14.79 -3.80 2.44
C VAL A 67 15.39 -5.06 3.06
N PHE A 68 16.18 -5.83 2.31
CA PHE A 68 16.72 -7.11 2.80
C PHE A 68 17.73 -6.92 3.93
N VAL A 69 17.57 -7.72 4.99
CA VAL A 69 18.51 -7.86 6.10
C VAL A 69 18.89 -9.33 6.21
N GLU A 70 20.14 -9.63 6.60
CA GLU A 70 20.65 -11.01 6.58
C GLU A 70 19.94 -11.98 7.54
N GLU A 71 19.36 -11.45 8.64
CA GLU A 71 18.66 -12.27 9.63
C GLU A 71 17.15 -12.20 9.40
N GLU A 72 16.54 -13.34 9.08
CA GLU A 72 15.08 -13.44 9.00
C GLU A 72 14.45 -13.41 10.39
N VAL A 73 13.25 -12.84 10.49
CA VAL A 73 12.44 -12.94 11.71
C VAL A 73 11.96 -14.39 11.85
N PRO A 74 12.14 -15.04 13.02
CA PRO A 74 11.60 -16.38 13.24
C PRO A 74 10.09 -16.43 12.97
N TRP A 75 9.64 -17.47 12.30
CA TRP A 75 8.24 -17.59 11.90
C TRP A 75 7.26 -17.59 13.08
N ASP A 76 7.65 -18.10 14.23
CA ASP A 76 6.89 -18.06 15.48
C ASP A 76 6.78 -16.64 16.09
N GLU A 77 7.63 -15.70 15.66
CA GLU A 77 7.55 -14.28 16.03
C GLU A 77 6.73 -13.44 15.03
N ARG A 78 6.23 -14.04 13.97
CA ARG A 78 5.49 -13.35 12.89
C ARG A 78 4.33 -12.50 13.41
N ASP A 79 3.60 -12.97 14.39
CA ASP A 79 2.44 -12.27 14.96
C ASP A 79 2.84 -11.05 15.81
N SER A 80 4.12 -10.92 16.16
CA SER A 80 4.67 -9.75 16.85
C SER A 80 5.03 -8.61 15.90
N VAL A 81 5.06 -8.87 14.59
CA VAL A 81 5.36 -7.85 13.58
C VAL A 81 4.19 -6.88 13.46
N VAL A 82 4.46 -5.60 13.69
CA VAL A 82 3.46 -4.53 13.70
C VAL A 82 3.76 -3.48 12.64
N MET A 83 2.76 -2.67 12.29
CA MET A 83 2.99 -1.54 11.42
C MET A 83 3.87 -0.48 12.07
N SER A 84 4.84 0.05 11.31
CA SER A 84 5.57 1.25 11.70
C SER A 84 4.68 2.49 11.63
N ASP A 85 5.08 3.55 12.35
CA ASP A 85 4.37 4.84 12.26
C ASP A 85 4.42 5.40 10.84
N GLY A 86 5.51 5.19 10.12
CA GLY A 86 5.65 5.54 8.71
C GLY A 86 4.63 4.82 7.83
N ALA A 87 4.42 3.52 8.04
CA ALA A 87 3.42 2.75 7.30
C ALA A 87 1.99 3.23 7.61
N ARG A 88 1.68 3.54 8.88
CA ARG A 88 0.38 4.10 9.28
C ARG A 88 0.11 5.42 8.59
N SER A 89 1.07 6.34 8.63
CA SER A 89 0.99 7.64 7.94
C SER A 89 0.79 7.47 6.43
N PHE A 90 1.44 6.47 5.83
CA PHE A 90 1.27 6.19 4.40
C PHE A 90 -0.12 5.67 4.05
N LEU A 91 -0.75 4.90 4.92
CA LEU A 91 -2.15 4.48 4.74
C LEU A 91 -3.11 5.69 4.78
N ASP A 92 -2.84 6.69 5.62
CA ASP A 92 -3.60 7.95 5.61
C ASP A 92 -3.47 8.67 4.28
N HIS A 93 -2.26 8.72 3.72
CA HIS A 93 -2.05 9.28 2.38
C HIS A 93 -2.79 8.49 1.30
N ALA A 94 -2.82 7.16 1.38
CA ALA A 94 -3.61 6.33 0.44
C ALA A 94 -5.12 6.64 0.55
N CYS A 95 -5.63 6.88 1.75
CA CYS A 95 -7.01 7.34 1.95
C CYS A 95 -7.27 8.72 1.31
N LEU A 96 -6.30 9.65 1.41
CA LEU A 96 -6.40 10.94 0.74
C LEU A 96 -6.41 10.79 -0.79
N GLU A 97 -5.58 9.89 -1.34
CA GLU A 97 -5.58 9.61 -2.78
C GLU A 97 -6.92 9.02 -3.25
N ALA A 98 -7.49 8.08 -2.49
CA ALA A 98 -8.82 7.54 -2.80
C ALA A 98 -9.89 8.65 -2.88
N ARG A 99 -9.87 9.59 -1.93
CA ARG A 99 -10.78 10.75 -1.94
C ARG A 99 -10.55 11.64 -3.16
N ARG A 100 -9.30 11.89 -3.53
CA ARG A 100 -8.97 12.68 -4.73
C ARG A 100 -9.47 12.01 -6.01
N CYS A 101 -9.48 10.70 -6.04
CA CYS A 101 -10.06 9.89 -7.11
C CYS A 101 -11.61 9.80 -7.02
N GLY A 102 -12.23 10.37 -5.98
CA GLY A 102 -13.67 10.27 -5.76
C GLY A 102 -14.14 8.89 -5.26
N SER A 103 -13.25 8.08 -4.72
CA SER A 103 -13.55 6.74 -4.22
C SER A 103 -13.76 6.72 -2.71
N ALA A 104 -14.75 5.93 -2.27
CA ALA A 104 -14.96 5.57 -0.86
C ALA A 104 -14.18 4.32 -0.44
N VAL A 105 -13.57 3.64 -1.40
CA VAL A 105 -12.82 2.41 -1.20
C VAL A 105 -11.36 2.68 -1.50
N VAL A 106 -10.49 2.35 -0.54
CA VAL A 106 -9.04 2.42 -0.71
C VAL A 106 -8.56 1.14 -1.36
N GLU A 107 -8.02 1.25 -2.55
CA GLU A 107 -7.50 0.15 -3.35
C GLU A 107 -5.97 0.22 -3.43
N PRO A 108 -5.28 -0.85 -3.85
CA PRO A 108 -3.82 -0.86 -4.01
C PRO A 108 -3.29 0.31 -4.87
N LEU A 109 -4.02 0.71 -5.89
CA LEU A 109 -3.66 1.86 -6.73
C LEU A 109 -3.48 3.15 -5.91
N HIS A 110 -4.35 3.41 -4.93
CA HIS A 110 -4.29 4.63 -4.12
C HIS A 110 -3.02 4.69 -3.28
N PHE A 111 -2.50 3.54 -2.85
CA PHE A 111 -1.19 3.46 -2.21
C PHE A 111 -0.05 3.78 -3.19
N VAL A 112 -0.11 3.30 -4.42
CA VAL A 112 0.88 3.61 -5.47
C VAL A 112 0.88 5.11 -5.78
N LEU A 113 -0.29 5.75 -5.85
CA LEU A 113 -0.41 7.22 -6.00
C LEU A 113 0.22 7.95 -4.82
N ALA A 114 -0.03 7.49 -3.60
CA ALA A 114 0.60 8.05 -2.39
C ALA A 114 2.13 7.88 -2.43
N ALA A 115 2.64 6.73 -2.86
CA ALA A 115 4.06 6.47 -3.01
C ALA A 115 4.72 7.43 -4.02
N CYS A 116 4.03 7.82 -5.08
CA CYS A 116 4.53 8.82 -6.02
C CYS A 116 4.63 10.23 -5.41
N ARG A 117 3.82 10.54 -4.39
CA ARG A 117 3.74 11.90 -3.80
C ARG A 117 4.58 12.10 -2.55
N VAL A 118 4.72 11.06 -1.74
CA VAL A 118 5.27 11.16 -0.38
C VAL A 118 6.69 10.61 -0.38
N SER A 119 7.64 11.51 -0.22
CA SER A 119 9.06 11.15 -0.13
C SER A 119 9.41 10.44 1.19
N GLY A 120 10.49 9.68 1.16
CA GLY A 120 11.06 9.00 2.30
C GLY A 120 11.23 7.50 2.11
N PRO A 121 10.17 6.74 1.72
CA PRO A 121 10.33 5.32 1.39
C PRO A 121 11.07 5.11 0.07
N TYR A 122 11.76 3.97 -0.04
CA TYR A 122 12.48 3.61 -1.25
C TYR A 122 11.56 3.45 -2.48
N CYS A 123 10.33 3.00 -2.27
CA CYS A 123 9.35 2.91 -3.36
C CYS A 123 9.06 4.28 -4.01
N HIS A 124 9.10 5.38 -3.24
CA HIS A 124 9.03 6.73 -3.80
C HIS A 124 10.26 7.05 -4.66
N ASP A 125 11.45 6.83 -4.10
CA ASP A 125 12.71 7.14 -4.79
C ASP A 125 12.82 6.35 -6.11
N TYR A 126 12.40 5.08 -6.09
CA TYR A 126 12.38 4.24 -7.28
C TYR A 126 11.45 4.79 -8.37
N LEU A 127 10.24 5.23 -8.00
CA LEU A 127 9.31 5.84 -8.96
C LEU A 127 9.87 7.16 -9.53
N ASP A 128 10.46 7.99 -8.68
CA ASP A 128 11.05 9.28 -9.07
C ASP A 128 12.24 9.08 -10.02
N GLU A 129 13.14 8.16 -9.72
CA GLU A 129 14.30 7.80 -10.56
C GLU A 129 13.88 7.30 -11.95
N HIS A 130 12.70 6.66 -12.08
CA HIS A 130 12.15 6.21 -13.36
C HIS A 130 11.28 7.29 -14.05
N GLY A 131 11.27 8.51 -13.52
CA GLY A 131 10.54 9.63 -14.10
C GLY A 131 9.03 9.51 -14.01
N VAL A 132 8.52 8.68 -13.09
CA VAL A 132 7.07 8.51 -12.87
C VAL A 132 6.52 9.75 -12.19
N THR A 133 5.48 10.32 -12.78
CA THR A 133 4.76 11.44 -12.21
C THR A 133 3.37 11.00 -11.75
N LEU A 134 2.80 11.74 -10.81
CA LEU A 134 1.43 11.49 -10.37
C LEU A 134 0.45 11.53 -11.54
N ARG A 135 0.65 12.49 -12.45
CA ARG A 135 -0.16 12.61 -13.67
C ARG A 135 -0.05 11.36 -14.55
N SER A 136 1.17 10.86 -14.78
CA SER A 136 1.36 9.65 -15.59
C SER A 136 0.66 8.42 -14.99
N LEU A 137 0.65 8.28 -13.67
CA LEU A 137 -0.07 7.20 -12.99
C LEU A 137 -1.60 7.37 -13.09
N VAL A 138 -2.11 8.58 -12.87
CA VAL A 138 -3.55 8.88 -12.98
C VAL A 138 -4.06 8.59 -14.39
N GLU A 139 -3.33 9.05 -15.41
CA GLU A 139 -3.68 8.81 -16.82
C GLU A 139 -3.51 7.32 -17.20
N ALA A 140 -2.47 6.64 -16.71
CA ALA A 140 -2.28 5.20 -16.90
C ALA A 140 -3.39 4.36 -16.27
N ALA A 141 -3.97 4.83 -15.16
CA ALA A 141 -5.13 4.20 -14.52
C ALA A 141 -6.47 4.48 -15.24
N GLY A 142 -6.43 5.16 -16.40
CA GLY A 142 -7.62 5.48 -17.18
C GLY A 142 -8.44 6.65 -16.63
N MET A 143 -7.92 7.37 -15.66
CA MET A 143 -8.56 8.57 -15.12
C MET A 143 -8.14 9.81 -15.89
N LYS A 144 -9.02 10.80 -15.95
CA LYS A 144 -8.65 12.10 -16.50
C LYS A 144 -7.96 12.92 -15.41
N TRP A 145 -6.84 13.54 -15.78
CA TRP A 145 -6.10 14.40 -14.84
C TRP A 145 -6.95 15.54 -14.27
N GLU A 146 -7.86 16.09 -15.08
CA GLU A 146 -8.77 17.17 -14.68
C GLU A 146 -9.80 16.73 -13.63
N ASP A 147 -10.12 15.44 -13.56
CA ASP A 147 -11.04 14.89 -12.58
C ASP A 147 -10.32 14.51 -11.27
N TYR A 148 -8.99 14.39 -11.29
CA TYR A 148 -8.17 14.16 -10.12
C TYR A 148 -7.98 15.45 -9.33
N ARG A 149 -8.61 15.56 -8.18
CA ARG A 149 -8.69 16.83 -7.43
C ARG A 149 -7.58 16.97 -6.41
N LEU A 150 -6.53 17.70 -6.76
CA LEU A 150 -5.46 18.08 -5.83
C LEU A 150 -5.94 18.98 -4.68
N ASP A 151 -6.97 19.81 -4.91
CA ASP A 151 -7.40 20.93 -4.06
C ASP A 151 -8.75 20.68 -3.37
N ARG A 152 -9.21 19.44 -3.23
CA ARG A 152 -10.42 19.19 -2.45
C ARG A 152 -10.09 19.47 -0.97
N PRO A 153 -10.53 20.60 -0.39
CA PRO A 153 -10.30 20.83 1.02
C PRO A 153 -10.98 19.73 1.81
N ALA A 154 -10.28 19.18 2.77
CA ALA A 154 -10.80 18.17 3.69
C ALA A 154 -11.97 18.68 4.56
N ALA A 155 -12.48 19.90 4.30
CA ALA A 155 -13.32 20.68 5.20
C ALA A 155 -14.83 20.43 5.10
N GLU A 156 -15.33 19.68 4.11
CA GLU A 156 -16.78 19.47 3.97
C GLU A 156 -17.23 18.01 4.10
N GLU A 157 -16.32 17.09 4.38
CA GLU A 157 -16.68 15.67 4.59
C GLU A 157 -16.27 15.23 5.99
N SER A 158 -17.08 14.36 6.56
CA SER A 158 -16.83 13.70 7.86
C SER A 158 -15.35 13.50 8.16
N PRO A 159 -14.89 13.73 9.40
CA PRO A 159 -13.49 13.55 9.74
C PRO A 159 -12.99 12.22 9.19
N ALA A 160 -11.78 12.23 8.64
CA ALA A 160 -11.12 10.99 8.27
C ALA A 160 -11.27 10.01 9.44
N PRO A 161 -11.60 8.74 9.19
CA PRO A 161 -11.60 7.77 10.27
C PRO A 161 -10.28 7.91 11.01
N ASP A 162 -10.34 7.90 12.32
CA ASP A 162 -9.16 8.05 13.19
C ASP A 162 -8.08 7.08 12.68
N PRO A 163 -6.90 7.57 12.26
CA PRO A 163 -5.82 6.72 11.75
C PRO A 163 -5.50 5.57 12.69
N GLN A 164 -5.62 5.82 14.00
CA GLN A 164 -5.41 4.82 15.03
C GLN A 164 -6.46 3.71 14.96
N LEU A 165 -7.73 4.07 14.81
CA LEU A 165 -8.83 3.11 14.70
C LEU A 165 -8.71 2.26 13.42
N MET A 166 -8.26 2.85 12.31
CA MET A 166 -8.04 2.13 11.07
C MET A 166 -6.86 1.16 11.18
N ALA A 167 -5.74 1.62 11.73
CA ALA A 167 -4.58 0.78 11.97
C ALA A 167 -4.91 -0.37 12.93
N ASP A 168 -5.64 -0.10 14.01
CA ASP A 168 -6.07 -1.11 14.98
C ASP A 168 -7.04 -2.13 14.36
N ALA A 169 -7.93 -1.68 13.47
CA ALA A 169 -8.84 -2.56 12.73
C ALA A 169 -8.09 -3.48 11.76
N ILE A 170 -7.09 -2.94 11.06
CA ILE A 170 -6.21 -3.71 10.17
C ILE A 170 -5.39 -4.72 10.98
N GLU A 171 -4.75 -4.28 12.06
CA GLU A 171 -3.96 -5.17 12.92
C GLU A 171 -4.82 -6.26 13.54
N ARG A 172 -6.04 -5.95 13.98
CA ARG A 172 -7.00 -6.94 14.47
C ARG A 172 -7.33 -7.97 13.38
N ARG A 173 -7.64 -7.54 12.16
CA ARG A 173 -7.93 -8.45 11.05
C ARG A 173 -6.73 -9.30 10.67
N LEU A 174 -5.53 -8.74 10.69
CA LEU A 174 -4.29 -9.48 10.48
C LEU A 174 -4.07 -10.57 11.55
N ARG A 175 -4.48 -10.33 12.79
CA ARG A 175 -4.44 -11.33 13.87
C ARG A 175 -5.53 -12.39 13.71
N GLU A 176 -6.77 -11.97 13.42
CA GLU A 176 -7.92 -12.86 13.29
C GLU A 176 -7.83 -13.77 12.06
N GLY A 177 -7.31 -13.28 10.94
CA GLY A 177 -7.12 -14.03 9.69
C GLY A 177 -6.19 -15.23 9.82
N TYR A 178 -5.31 -15.23 10.83
CA TYR A 178 -4.37 -16.32 11.09
C TYR A 178 -4.82 -17.29 12.18
N SER A 179 -5.82 -16.92 13.00
CA SER A 179 -6.34 -17.81 14.04
C SER A 179 -7.39 -18.81 13.53
N THR A 180 -7.98 -18.53 12.37
CA THR A 180 -8.93 -19.44 11.72
C THR A 180 -8.30 -20.00 10.44
N GLY A 181 -7.61 -21.11 10.56
CA GLY A 181 -7.05 -21.87 9.42
C GLY A 181 -8.11 -22.44 8.46
N ILE A 182 -9.14 -21.66 8.13
CA ILE A 182 -10.20 -22.00 7.19
C ILE A 182 -10.39 -20.80 6.26
N ILE A 183 -9.80 -20.91 5.08
CA ILE A 183 -10.20 -20.08 3.94
C ILE A 183 -11.51 -20.70 3.42
N PRO A 184 -12.65 -20.03 3.45
CA PRO A 184 -13.79 -20.52 2.70
C PRO A 184 -13.48 -20.35 1.22
N VAL A 185 -13.27 -21.47 0.55
CA VAL A 185 -13.28 -21.53 -0.91
C VAL A 185 -14.73 -21.35 -1.35
N SER A 186 -15.02 -20.23 -1.99
CA SER A 186 -16.28 -20.05 -2.73
C SER A 186 -15.95 -19.76 -4.16
#